data_406b39663363312eff43f7fb782f9039
#
_entry.id   406b39663363312eff43f7fb782f9039
#
_cell.length_a   1.000
_cell.length_b   1.000
_cell.length_c   1.000
_cell.angle_alpha   90.00
_cell.angle_beta   90.00
_cell.angle_gamma   90.00
#
_symmetry.space_group_name_H-M   'P 1'
#
loop_
_entity.id
_entity.type
_entity.pdbx_description
1 polymer ?
#
loop_
_entity_poly.entity_id
_entity_poly.type
_entity_poly.pdbx_seq_one_letter_code
_entity_poly.pdbx_strand_id
1 'polypeptide(L)'
;MKKLLLLTIAALMSVMSFAQEVSDNVIKIFTSDGITTPILSKDIKDITFEEITPLSMDIEISNVQQNSLDVAFDMPDGCKYWLMCVTKEELKGTDKEVRMAIKSKYNDEFDESKFLRIPNLDAGTTYYFYALLFDKDGVPAGISKASATTKSAAKDLFTINVTDVTKTSATVTFTPKDNTMTYYYFVVPESSREQMIDQYGSIQKSDLEYLKYCAESADYDLDFFLGQILVKGTVSKDARDITQGNLTPNTVYYAYCYGMNADGNSTTDVYETQFTTDDVTPSDNVLSCEVLKTYSDGCDVKVTASNNDPYIVEAQPKAAWDKFLSNNGNDAVKAAGEILRVSYSGYADNYTVTGNYEGKKEVGSSNTEYVLIVCGYDSGVTTDVQVVPFKTLAE
;
A
#
# COMPACT_ATOMS: atom_id res chain seq x y z
N MET A 1 -46.61 15.81 18.44
CA MET A 1 -46.42 15.73 16.99
C MET A 1 -46.99 14.45 16.37
N LYS A 2 -46.84 13.24 17.00
CA LYS A 2 -47.41 11.97 16.48
C LYS A 2 -48.95 12.03 16.29
N LYS A 3 -49.70 12.69 17.18
CA LYS A 3 -51.16 12.81 17.08
C LYS A 3 -51.63 13.70 15.90
N LEU A 4 -50.84 14.66 15.49
CA LEU A 4 -51.17 15.58 14.38
C LEU A 4 -50.99 14.89 13.03
N LEU A 5 -50.01 13.97 12.91
CA LEU A 5 -49.77 13.19 11.70
C LEU A 5 -50.87 12.15 11.46
N LEU A 6 -51.37 11.50 12.55
CA LEU A 6 -52.50 10.58 12.46
C LEU A 6 -53.80 11.28 12.03
N LEU A 7 -54.04 12.52 12.46
CA LEU A 7 -55.25 13.28 12.08
C LEU A 7 -55.20 13.70 10.59
N THR A 8 -54.04 14.01 10.05
CA THR A 8 -53.89 14.37 8.61
C THR A 8 -54.08 13.16 7.71
N ILE A 9 -53.60 11.98 8.10
CA ILE A 9 -53.78 10.75 7.32
C ILE A 9 -55.24 10.25 7.43
N ALA A 10 -55.87 10.32 8.63
CA ALA A 10 -57.28 9.98 8.81
C ALA A 10 -58.18 10.93 8.02
N ALA A 11 -57.87 12.21 7.92
CA ALA A 11 -58.61 13.17 7.10
C ALA A 11 -58.49 12.88 5.58
N LEU A 12 -57.35 12.38 5.12
CA LEU A 12 -57.23 11.93 3.71
C LEU A 12 -58.06 10.66 3.45
N MET A 13 -58.15 9.73 4.40
CA MET A 13 -58.96 8.52 4.23
C MET A 13 -60.46 8.77 4.29
N SER A 14 -60.93 9.77 5.01
CA SER A 14 -62.37 10.14 5.06
C SER A 14 -62.87 10.73 3.75
N VAL A 15 -62.03 11.21 2.87
CA VAL A 15 -62.37 11.72 1.53
C VAL A 15 -62.53 10.58 0.51
N MET A 16 -62.03 9.38 0.81
CA MET A 16 -62.07 8.23 -0.11
C MET A 16 -63.35 7.40 0.00
N SER A 17 -64.36 7.79 0.82
CA SER A 17 -65.60 7.02 1.03
C SER A 17 -66.72 7.35 0.04
N PHE A 18 -66.51 8.15 -0.97
CA PHE A 18 -67.44 8.32 -2.09
C PHE A 18 -67.00 7.55 -3.33
N ALA A 19 -67.82 6.62 -3.76
CA ALA A 19 -67.61 5.83 -4.97
C ALA A 19 -67.45 6.75 -6.18
N GLN A 20 -66.21 7.01 -6.53
CA GLN A 20 -65.81 7.63 -7.77
C GLN A 20 -64.88 6.67 -8.50
N GLU A 21 -65.05 6.52 -9.81
CA GLU A 21 -64.18 5.68 -10.65
C GLU A 21 -62.72 5.79 -10.21
N VAL A 22 -62.10 4.64 -9.98
CA VAL A 22 -60.71 4.56 -9.54
C VAL A 22 -59.84 5.16 -10.62
N SER A 23 -59.58 6.44 -10.56
CA SER A 23 -58.56 7.07 -11.39
C SER A 23 -57.21 6.43 -11.11
N ASP A 24 -56.34 6.28 -12.09
CA ASP A 24 -54.98 5.74 -11.96
C ASP A 24 -54.07 6.68 -11.10
N ASN A 25 -54.46 6.86 -9.86
CA ASN A 25 -53.70 7.71 -8.94
C ASN A 25 -52.51 6.93 -8.37
N VAL A 26 -51.41 7.63 -8.22
CA VAL A 26 -50.15 7.09 -7.66
C VAL A 26 -49.98 7.64 -6.23
N ILE A 27 -49.85 6.76 -5.25
CA ILE A 27 -49.36 7.12 -3.93
C ILE A 27 -47.86 7.13 -3.98
N LYS A 28 -47.25 8.26 -3.67
CA LYS A 28 -45.77 8.40 -3.57
C LYS A 28 -45.40 8.43 -2.10
N ILE A 29 -44.70 7.41 -1.64
CA ILE A 29 -44.14 7.36 -0.29
C ILE A 29 -42.76 8.03 -0.34
N PHE A 30 -42.62 9.19 0.28
CA PHE A 30 -41.34 9.88 0.44
C PHE A 30 -40.74 9.46 1.79
N THR A 31 -39.67 8.70 1.72
CA THR A 31 -38.92 8.33 2.94
C THR A 31 -37.97 9.45 3.31
N SER A 32 -37.57 9.49 4.56
CA SER A 32 -36.67 10.55 5.06
C SER A 32 -35.25 10.50 4.51
N ASP A 33 -34.87 9.40 3.83
CA ASP A 33 -33.61 9.21 3.10
C ASP A 33 -33.69 9.64 1.64
N GLY A 34 -34.82 10.22 1.22
CA GLY A 34 -35.01 10.76 -0.12
C GLY A 34 -35.47 9.73 -1.18
N ILE A 35 -35.68 8.48 -0.78
CA ILE A 35 -36.23 7.46 -1.69
C ILE A 35 -37.69 7.70 -1.88
N THR A 36 -38.18 7.65 -3.11
CA THR A 36 -39.59 7.75 -3.46
C THR A 36 -40.07 6.43 -4.05
N THR A 37 -41.00 5.77 -3.38
CA THR A 37 -41.64 4.55 -3.88
C THR A 37 -43.03 4.90 -4.42
N PRO A 38 -43.24 4.86 -5.75
CA PRO A 38 -44.59 5.05 -6.33
C PRO A 38 -45.38 3.74 -6.29
N ILE A 39 -46.62 3.78 -5.81
CA ILE A 39 -47.54 2.64 -5.81
C ILE A 39 -48.86 3.11 -6.41
N LEU A 40 -49.39 2.34 -7.38
CA LEU A 40 -50.72 2.64 -7.93
C LEU A 40 -51.77 2.40 -6.85
N SER A 41 -52.68 3.37 -6.62
CA SER A 41 -53.68 3.27 -5.55
C SER A 41 -54.62 2.06 -5.70
N LYS A 42 -54.85 1.61 -6.95
CA LYS A 42 -55.66 0.41 -7.25
C LYS A 42 -55.00 -0.91 -6.81
N ASP A 43 -53.69 -0.90 -6.63
CA ASP A 43 -52.92 -2.10 -6.25
C ASP A 43 -52.77 -2.21 -4.73
N ILE A 44 -53.25 -1.21 -3.97
CA ILE A 44 -53.20 -1.18 -2.50
C ILE A 44 -54.46 -1.81 -1.96
N LYS A 45 -54.29 -2.93 -1.30
CA LYS A 45 -55.39 -3.62 -0.61
C LYS A 45 -55.63 -3.05 0.78
N ASP A 46 -54.55 -2.74 1.49
CA ASP A 46 -54.57 -2.25 2.85
C ASP A 46 -53.31 -1.45 3.17
N ILE A 47 -53.38 -0.53 4.12
CA ILE A 47 -52.22 0.20 4.67
C ILE A 47 -52.26 0.02 6.17
N THR A 48 -51.31 -0.76 6.69
CA THR A 48 -51.15 -0.98 8.12
C THR A 48 -49.90 -0.24 8.62
N PHE A 49 -50.00 0.21 9.87
CA PHE A 49 -48.88 0.81 10.60
C PHE A 49 -48.57 -0.08 11.80
N GLU A 50 -47.40 -0.70 11.78
CA GLU A 50 -46.93 -1.52 12.89
C GLU A 50 -45.84 -0.79 13.65
N GLU A 51 -45.77 -0.94 14.96
CA GLU A 51 -44.67 -0.44 15.77
C GLU A 51 -43.49 -1.41 15.64
N ILE A 52 -42.33 -0.87 15.28
CA ILE A 52 -41.08 -1.64 15.27
C ILE A 52 -40.71 -1.92 16.73
N THR A 53 -40.51 -3.19 17.07
CA THR A 53 -39.88 -3.56 18.34
C THR A 53 -38.41 -3.23 18.30
N PRO A 54 -37.89 -2.32 19.13
CA PRO A 54 -36.47 -1.99 19.14
C PRO A 54 -35.63 -3.22 19.47
N LEU A 55 -34.60 -3.44 18.68
CA LEU A 55 -33.60 -4.48 18.91
C LEU A 55 -32.29 -3.87 19.47
N SER A 56 -31.66 -4.60 20.36
CA SER A 56 -30.35 -4.28 20.91
C SER A 56 -29.49 -5.54 20.91
N MET A 57 -28.23 -5.42 20.57
CA MET A 57 -27.25 -6.51 20.54
C MET A 57 -26.18 -6.24 21.58
N ASP A 58 -25.84 -7.26 22.35
CA ASP A 58 -24.64 -7.20 23.18
C ASP A 58 -23.40 -7.39 22.33
N ILE A 59 -22.44 -6.47 22.51
CA ILE A 59 -21.14 -6.49 21.84
C ILE A 59 -20.09 -6.52 22.93
N GLU A 60 -19.44 -7.66 23.11
CA GLU A 60 -18.39 -7.84 24.10
C GLU A 60 -17.01 -7.79 23.41
N ILE A 61 -16.13 -6.91 23.91
CA ILE A 61 -14.76 -6.79 23.43
C ILE A 61 -13.82 -7.36 24.48
N SER A 62 -12.98 -8.30 24.06
CA SER A 62 -12.04 -9.00 24.95
C SER A 62 -10.65 -9.12 24.29
N ASN A 63 -9.70 -9.66 25.05
CA ASN A 63 -8.34 -9.95 24.59
C ASN A 63 -7.66 -8.79 23.82
N VAL A 64 -7.86 -7.55 24.28
CA VAL A 64 -7.32 -6.35 23.64
C VAL A 64 -5.79 -6.36 23.69
N GLN A 65 -5.15 -6.36 22.55
CA GLN A 65 -3.69 -6.30 22.38
C GLN A 65 -3.29 -4.98 21.67
N GLN A 66 -2.02 -4.84 21.29
CA GLN A 66 -1.54 -3.66 20.57
C GLN A 66 -2.16 -3.54 19.17
N ASN A 67 -2.30 -4.67 18.47
CA ASN A 67 -2.67 -4.72 17.06
C ASN A 67 -3.82 -5.70 16.77
N SER A 68 -4.48 -6.17 17.80
CA SER A 68 -5.65 -7.06 17.65
C SER A 68 -6.55 -7.00 18.89
N LEU A 69 -7.80 -7.42 18.70
CA LEU A 69 -8.74 -7.66 19.78
C LEU A 69 -9.77 -8.71 19.32
N ASP A 70 -10.47 -9.29 20.28
CA ASP A 70 -11.55 -10.22 20.03
C ASP A 70 -12.89 -9.52 20.31
N VAL A 71 -13.90 -9.73 19.42
CA VAL A 71 -15.23 -9.16 19.55
C VAL A 71 -16.28 -10.26 19.42
N ALA A 72 -17.16 -10.37 20.41
CA ALA A 72 -18.34 -11.20 20.35
C ALA A 72 -19.59 -10.33 20.07
N PHE A 73 -20.38 -10.75 19.13
CA PHE A 73 -21.67 -10.14 18.77
C PHE A 73 -22.76 -11.16 19.04
N ASP A 74 -23.64 -10.87 20.00
CA ASP A 74 -24.69 -11.78 20.45
C ASP A 74 -26.02 -11.36 19.84
N MET A 75 -26.39 -12.03 18.73
CA MET A 75 -27.56 -11.69 17.94
C MET A 75 -28.86 -11.93 18.75
N PRO A 76 -29.69 -10.89 18.97
CA PRO A 76 -30.92 -11.03 19.77
C PRO A 76 -32.02 -11.76 19.01
N ASP A 77 -32.94 -12.34 19.76
CA ASP A 77 -34.18 -12.89 19.20
C ASP A 77 -34.96 -11.83 18.43
N GLY A 78 -35.53 -12.22 17.29
CA GLY A 78 -36.27 -11.32 16.39
C GLY A 78 -35.42 -10.52 15.43
N CYS A 79 -34.11 -10.61 15.52
CA CYS A 79 -33.21 -10.08 14.51
C CYS A 79 -33.08 -11.10 13.34
N LYS A 80 -33.25 -10.62 12.12
CA LYS A 80 -33.11 -11.45 10.91
C LYS A 80 -31.70 -11.49 10.41
N TYR A 81 -31.05 -10.34 10.39
CA TYR A 81 -29.62 -10.14 10.03
C TYR A 81 -29.14 -8.81 10.59
N TRP A 82 -27.84 -8.60 10.56
CA TRP A 82 -27.22 -7.37 11.01
C TRP A 82 -25.98 -7.03 10.20
N LEU A 83 -25.66 -5.74 10.09
CA LEU A 83 -24.48 -5.23 9.41
C LEU A 83 -23.43 -4.82 10.42
N MET A 84 -22.21 -5.34 10.27
CA MET A 84 -21.04 -4.93 11.05
C MET A 84 -20.35 -3.74 10.41
N CYS A 85 -20.02 -2.72 11.20
CA CYS A 85 -19.20 -1.61 10.76
C CYS A 85 -18.15 -1.29 11.82
N VAL A 86 -16.89 -1.22 11.40
CA VAL A 86 -15.75 -0.89 12.27
C VAL A 86 -15.12 0.41 11.80
N THR A 87 -14.92 1.36 12.72
CA THR A 87 -14.35 2.68 12.40
C THR A 87 -13.35 3.13 13.46
N LYS A 88 -12.39 3.97 13.07
CA LYS A 88 -11.47 4.66 14.00
C LYS A 88 -12.11 5.92 14.60
N GLU A 89 -13.10 6.49 13.94
CA GLU A 89 -13.83 7.66 14.42
C GLU A 89 -15.24 7.26 14.82
N GLU A 90 -15.73 7.85 15.91
CA GLU A 90 -17.10 7.65 16.33
C GLU A 90 -18.08 8.22 15.31
N LEU A 91 -19.03 7.41 14.85
CA LEU A 91 -20.13 7.88 14.01
C LEU A 91 -21.04 8.78 14.84
N LYS A 92 -21.17 10.05 14.45
CA LYS A 92 -21.96 11.08 15.14
C LYS A 92 -23.17 11.47 14.30
N GLY A 93 -24.19 11.99 14.97
CA GLY A 93 -25.39 12.51 14.34
C GLY A 93 -26.67 11.87 14.87
N THR A 94 -27.74 12.03 14.13
CA THR A 94 -29.05 11.38 14.41
C THR A 94 -28.96 9.89 14.07
N ASP A 95 -29.88 9.09 14.64
CA ASP A 95 -30.00 7.66 14.31
C ASP A 95 -30.07 7.40 12.80
N LYS A 96 -30.69 8.28 12.05
CA LYS A 96 -30.76 8.20 10.60
C LYS A 96 -29.39 8.34 9.97
N GLU A 97 -28.63 9.35 10.36
CA GLU A 97 -27.28 9.63 9.82
C GLU A 97 -26.31 8.49 10.14
N VAL A 98 -26.38 7.98 11.38
CA VAL A 98 -25.56 6.83 11.79
C VAL A 98 -25.94 5.57 11.00
N ARG A 99 -27.23 5.29 10.81
CA ARG A 99 -27.70 4.16 9.97
C ARG A 99 -27.21 4.28 8.54
N MET A 100 -27.27 5.48 7.95
CA MET A 100 -26.77 5.71 6.59
C MET A 100 -25.27 5.52 6.51
N ALA A 101 -24.51 6.00 7.50
CA ALA A 101 -23.08 5.82 7.58
C ALA A 101 -22.68 4.33 7.69
N ILE A 102 -23.37 3.56 8.53
CA ILE A 102 -23.16 2.11 8.66
C ILE A 102 -23.44 1.43 7.31
N LYS A 103 -24.60 1.68 6.68
CA LYS A 103 -24.97 1.10 5.39
C LYS A 103 -23.97 1.41 4.27
N SER A 104 -23.29 2.56 4.32
CA SER A 104 -22.30 2.95 3.31
C SER A 104 -20.89 2.38 3.56
N LYS A 105 -20.60 1.92 4.78
CA LYS A 105 -19.26 1.55 5.24
C LYS A 105 -19.19 0.18 5.91
N TYR A 106 -20.28 -0.60 5.89
CA TYR A 106 -20.26 -1.90 6.58
C TYR A 106 -19.19 -2.82 5.97
N ASN A 107 -18.61 -3.62 6.85
CA ASN A 107 -17.57 -4.58 6.49
C ASN A 107 -18.16 -5.93 6.08
N ASP A 108 -19.21 -6.36 6.83
CA ASP A 108 -19.83 -7.66 6.66
C ASP A 108 -21.30 -7.65 7.07
N GLU A 109 -22.06 -8.65 6.58
CA GLU A 109 -23.45 -8.94 6.91
C GLU A 109 -23.54 -10.35 7.52
N PHE A 110 -24.28 -10.49 8.63
CA PHE A 110 -24.43 -11.75 9.35
C PHE A 110 -25.89 -12.00 9.74
N ASP A 111 -26.28 -13.28 9.78
CA ASP A 111 -27.58 -13.77 10.19
C ASP A 111 -27.54 -14.64 11.48
N GLU A 112 -26.40 -14.64 12.16
CA GLU A 112 -26.14 -15.36 13.41
C GLU A 112 -25.19 -14.57 14.31
N SER A 113 -25.05 -14.99 15.58
CA SER A 113 -24.02 -14.49 16.49
C SER A 113 -22.63 -14.76 15.94
N LYS A 114 -21.68 -13.86 16.16
CA LYS A 114 -20.31 -14.00 15.68
C LYS A 114 -19.30 -13.73 16.78
N PHE A 115 -18.25 -14.53 16.77
CA PHE A 115 -17.02 -14.27 17.50
C PHE A 115 -15.91 -14.05 16.47
N LEU A 116 -15.32 -12.85 16.49
CA LEU A 116 -14.35 -12.43 15.50
C LEU A 116 -13.05 -11.98 16.18
N ARG A 117 -11.91 -12.45 15.68
CA ARG A 117 -10.63 -11.84 15.96
C ARG A 117 -10.34 -10.80 14.90
N ILE A 118 -10.11 -9.56 15.33
CA ILE A 118 -9.79 -8.43 14.45
C ILE A 118 -8.28 -8.16 14.54
N PRO A 119 -7.48 -8.58 13.56
CA PRO A 119 -6.05 -8.35 13.51
C PRO A 119 -5.69 -7.04 12.82
N ASN A 120 -4.39 -6.71 12.80
CA ASN A 120 -3.81 -5.59 12.06
C ASN A 120 -4.41 -4.22 12.42
N LEU A 121 -4.70 -4.04 13.69
CA LEU A 121 -5.13 -2.76 14.25
C LEU A 121 -3.90 -1.90 14.61
N ASP A 122 -4.07 -0.57 14.59
CA ASP A 122 -3.03 0.35 15.05
C ASP A 122 -2.98 0.37 16.59
N ALA A 123 -1.78 0.46 17.16
CA ALA A 123 -1.59 0.53 18.61
C ALA A 123 -2.08 1.87 19.17
N GLY A 124 -2.57 1.84 20.41
CA GLY A 124 -3.05 3.03 21.12
C GLY A 124 -4.24 3.71 20.43
N THR A 125 -4.95 3.02 19.55
CA THR A 125 -6.03 3.56 18.72
C THR A 125 -7.38 3.05 19.19
N THR A 126 -8.35 3.94 19.30
CA THR A 126 -9.73 3.58 19.63
C THR A 126 -10.47 3.12 18.39
N TYR A 127 -11.08 1.96 18.49
CA TYR A 127 -11.95 1.40 17.44
C TYR A 127 -13.38 1.31 17.96
N TYR A 128 -14.33 1.67 17.09
CA TYR A 128 -15.76 1.64 17.34
C TYR A 128 -16.38 0.55 16.49
N PHE A 129 -17.09 -0.36 17.15
CA PHE A 129 -17.81 -1.47 16.54
C PHE A 129 -19.29 -1.17 16.58
N TYR A 130 -19.95 -1.22 15.43
CA TYR A 130 -21.37 -0.98 15.28
C TYR A 130 -22.05 -2.23 14.73
N ALA A 131 -23.23 -2.53 15.24
CA ALA A 131 -24.18 -3.48 14.66
C ALA A 131 -25.46 -2.73 14.31
N LEU A 132 -25.85 -2.69 13.05
CA LEU A 132 -27.14 -2.23 12.60
C LEU A 132 -28.03 -3.46 12.41
N LEU A 133 -29.08 -3.57 13.25
CA LEU A 133 -29.95 -4.72 13.33
C LEU A 133 -31.20 -4.54 12.47
N PHE A 134 -31.64 -5.60 11.84
CA PHE A 134 -32.82 -5.66 11.01
C PHE A 134 -33.80 -6.71 11.60
N ASP A 135 -35.06 -6.35 11.69
CA ASP A 135 -36.12 -7.25 12.21
C ASP A 135 -36.48 -8.35 11.19
N LYS A 136 -37.45 -9.20 11.55
CA LYS A 136 -37.94 -10.31 10.70
C LYS A 136 -38.40 -9.88 9.30
N ASP A 137 -38.81 -8.62 9.14
CA ASP A 137 -39.32 -8.04 7.90
C ASP A 137 -38.21 -7.29 7.12
N GLY A 138 -37.00 -7.23 7.67
CA GLY A 138 -35.84 -6.55 7.06
C GLY A 138 -35.86 -5.04 7.27
N VAL A 139 -36.57 -4.56 8.29
CA VAL A 139 -36.64 -3.14 8.66
C VAL A 139 -35.55 -2.84 9.70
N PRO A 140 -34.77 -1.73 9.57
CA PRO A 140 -33.80 -1.35 10.58
C PRO A 140 -34.47 -1.12 11.96
N ALA A 141 -34.16 -1.95 12.93
CA ALA A 141 -34.82 -1.99 14.24
C ALA A 141 -33.92 -1.54 15.41
N GLY A 142 -32.62 -1.42 15.20
CA GLY A 142 -31.71 -0.94 16.24
C GLY A 142 -30.28 -0.74 15.78
N ILE A 143 -29.52 0.00 16.59
CA ILE A 143 -28.07 0.16 16.46
C ILE A 143 -27.43 -0.13 17.79
N SER A 144 -26.51 -1.08 17.83
CA SER A 144 -25.66 -1.32 19.00
C SER A 144 -24.23 -0.87 18.72
N LYS A 145 -23.54 -0.41 19.76
CA LYS A 145 -22.18 0.10 19.67
C LYS A 145 -21.36 -0.35 20.86
N ALA A 146 -20.13 -0.78 20.60
CA ALA A 146 -19.08 -0.91 21.60
C ALA A 146 -17.80 -0.25 21.09
N SER A 147 -16.86 0.03 21.97
CA SER A 147 -15.55 0.56 21.58
C SER A 147 -14.48 0.06 22.53
N ALA A 148 -13.25 -0.09 22.00
CA ALA A 148 -12.06 -0.35 22.79
C ALA A 148 -10.87 0.37 22.19
N THR A 149 -9.93 0.72 23.07
CA THR A 149 -8.63 1.26 22.64
C THR A 149 -7.60 0.15 22.73
N THR A 150 -6.92 -0.13 21.62
CA THR A 150 -5.80 -1.06 21.60
C THR A 150 -4.71 -0.63 22.58
N LYS A 151 -3.93 -1.58 23.09
CA LYS A 151 -2.80 -1.23 23.95
C LYS A 151 -1.84 -0.31 23.22
N SER A 152 -1.27 0.65 23.90
CA SER A 152 -0.20 1.49 23.36
C SER A 152 0.97 0.63 22.94
N ALA A 153 1.71 1.07 21.90
CA ALA A 153 2.95 0.45 21.53
C ALA A 153 3.88 0.34 22.77
N ALA A 154 4.39 -0.85 23.01
CA ALA A 154 5.46 -0.99 23.97
C ALA A 154 6.67 -0.28 23.39
N LYS A 155 7.08 0.83 23.99
CA LYS A 155 8.29 1.53 23.60
C LYS A 155 9.50 0.64 23.84
N ASP A 156 10.48 0.72 22.94
CA ASP A 156 11.79 0.09 23.07
C ASP A 156 11.79 -1.46 23.04
N LEU A 157 10.92 -2.09 22.22
CA LEU A 157 11.01 -3.54 22.00
C LEU A 157 12.14 -3.95 21.07
N PHE A 158 12.62 -3.04 20.24
CA PHE A 158 13.76 -3.24 19.35
C PHE A 158 14.70 -2.05 19.42
N THR A 159 15.98 -2.34 19.25
CA THR A 159 17.02 -1.36 18.93
C THR A 159 17.55 -1.69 17.54
N ILE A 160 17.58 -0.69 16.66
CA ILE A 160 18.17 -0.80 15.33
C ILE A 160 19.38 0.11 15.29
N ASN A 161 20.54 -0.48 15.06
CA ASN A 161 21.80 0.24 14.97
C ASN A 161 22.36 0.13 13.55
N VAL A 162 22.78 1.25 12.96
CA VAL A 162 23.36 1.31 11.63
C VAL A 162 24.78 1.86 11.77
N THR A 163 25.75 1.12 11.24
CA THR A 163 27.17 1.47 11.26
C THR A 163 27.80 1.21 9.88
N ASP A 164 29.05 1.60 9.72
CA ASP A 164 29.86 1.35 8.53
C ASP A 164 29.13 1.73 7.23
N VAL A 165 28.44 2.87 7.27
CA VAL A 165 27.74 3.39 6.10
C VAL A 165 28.76 3.79 5.06
N THR A 166 28.52 3.33 3.84
CA THR A 166 29.29 3.68 2.63
C THR A 166 28.33 4.15 1.54
N LYS A 167 28.83 4.44 0.36
CA LYS A 167 27.99 4.80 -0.79
C LYS A 167 27.07 3.67 -1.27
N THR A 168 27.39 2.40 -0.97
CA THR A 168 26.65 1.24 -1.49
C THR A 168 26.28 0.21 -0.46
N SER A 169 26.66 0.40 0.81
CA SER A 169 26.37 -0.56 1.86
C SER A 169 26.25 0.12 3.23
N ALA A 170 25.74 -0.62 4.21
CA ALA A 170 25.77 -0.30 5.63
C ALA A 170 25.67 -1.59 6.42
N THR A 171 26.22 -1.62 7.64
CA THR A 171 25.97 -2.71 8.59
C THR A 171 24.74 -2.35 9.41
N VAL A 172 23.69 -3.20 9.36
CA VAL A 172 22.46 -3.01 10.14
C VAL A 172 22.32 -4.12 11.17
N THR A 173 22.15 -3.72 12.44
CA THR A 173 21.97 -4.62 13.57
C THR A 173 20.60 -4.41 14.19
N PHE A 174 19.78 -5.46 14.22
CA PHE A 174 18.45 -5.51 14.83
C PHE A 174 18.56 -6.29 16.15
N THR A 175 18.20 -5.67 17.25
CA THR A 175 18.28 -6.28 18.58
C THR A 175 16.92 -6.22 19.27
N PRO A 176 16.18 -7.36 19.36
CA PRO A 176 14.96 -7.41 20.13
C PRO A 176 15.26 -7.40 21.65
N LYS A 177 14.39 -6.78 22.43
CA LYS A 177 14.47 -6.81 23.90
C LYS A 177 14.16 -8.19 24.47
N ASP A 178 13.30 -8.94 23.79
CA ASP A 178 12.99 -10.35 24.07
C ASP A 178 13.53 -11.23 22.94
N ASN A 179 14.59 -11.97 23.23
CA ASN A 179 15.26 -12.86 22.27
C ASN A 179 14.40 -14.07 21.83
N THR A 180 13.25 -14.30 22.46
CA THR A 180 12.31 -15.35 22.06
C THR A 180 11.29 -14.89 21.03
N MET A 181 11.14 -13.57 20.89
CA MET A 181 10.23 -12.96 19.91
C MET A 181 10.67 -13.28 18.48
N THR A 182 9.73 -13.71 17.66
CA THR A 182 9.91 -13.81 16.22
C THR A 182 9.63 -12.46 15.57
N TYR A 183 10.46 -12.07 14.59
CA TYR A 183 10.28 -10.80 13.90
C TYR A 183 10.75 -10.85 12.45
N TYR A 184 10.20 -9.92 11.65
CA TYR A 184 10.62 -9.62 10.29
C TYR A 184 11.44 -8.33 10.29
N TYR A 185 12.40 -8.23 9.40
CA TYR A 185 13.23 -7.03 9.22
C TYR A 185 13.55 -6.82 7.74
N PHE A 186 13.72 -5.57 7.34
CA PHE A 186 14.14 -5.22 5.99
C PHE A 186 14.84 -3.85 5.95
N VAL A 187 15.34 -3.48 4.75
CA VAL A 187 15.92 -2.17 4.45
C VAL A 187 15.33 -1.69 3.14
N VAL A 188 14.79 -0.48 3.11
CA VAL A 188 14.16 0.10 1.92
C VAL A 188 14.58 1.55 1.74
N PRO A 189 14.66 2.08 0.51
CA PRO A 189 14.80 3.51 0.28
C PRO A 189 13.50 4.24 0.69
N GLU A 190 13.63 5.53 1.06
CA GLU A 190 12.50 6.37 1.50
C GLU A 190 11.34 6.35 0.50
N SER A 191 11.62 6.44 -0.80
CA SER A 191 10.60 6.40 -1.85
C SER A 191 9.76 5.10 -1.85
N SER A 192 10.41 3.96 -1.59
CA SER A 192 9.70 2.68 -1.49
C SER A 192 8.88 2.61 -0.20
N ARG A 193 9.42 3.13 0.92
CA ARG A 193 8.70 3.19 2.18
C ARG A 193 7.42 4.04 2.06
N GLU A 194 7.51 5.21 1.43
CA GLU A 194 6.35 6.07 1.17
C GLU A 194 5.32 5.35 0.30
N GLN A 195 5.75 4.69 -0.79
CA GLN A 195 4.87 3.92 -1.64
C GLN A 195 4.16 2.77 -0.90
N MET A 196 4.87 2.05 -0.01
CA MET A 196 4.26 1.00 0.83
C MET A 196 3.14 1.56 1.69
N ILE A 197 3.35 2.73 2.31
CA ILE A 197 2.35 3.37 3.17
C ILE A 197 1.17 3.89 2.33
N ASP A 198 1.43 4.55 1.21
CA ASP A 198 0.39 5.14 0.35
C ASP A 198 -0.49 4.06 -0.28
N GLN A 199 0.10 2.97 -0.75
CA GLN A 199 -0.61 1.92 -1.47
C GLN A 199 -1.33 0.94 -0.53
N TYR A 200 -0.72 0.57 0.59
CA TYR A 200 -1.22 -0.48 1.49
C TYR A 200 -1.69 0.04 2.85
N GLY A 201 -1.45 1.32 3.14
CA GLY A 201 -1.81 1.96 4.41
C GLY A 201 -0.84 1.68 5.56
N SER A 202 0.08 0.74 5.43
CA SER A 202 1.18 0.49 6.37
C SER A 202 2.26 -0.42 5.79
N ILE A 203 3.47 -0.36 6.35
CA ILE A 203 4.61 -1.23 6.02
C ILE A 203 4.23 -2.71 6.23
N GLN A 204 3.64 -3.05 7.38
CA GLN A 204 3.28 -4.44 7.71
C GLN A 204 2.31 -5.06 6.70
N LYS A 205 1.33 -4.29 6.22
CA LYS A 205 0.39 -4.77 5.20
C LYS A 205 1.06 -4.98 3.85
N SER A 206 1.91 -4.05 3.46
CA SER A 206 2.71 -4.17 2.24
C SER A 206 3.60 -5.42 2.27
N ASP A 207 4.34 -5.61 3.37
CA ASP A 207 5.18 -6.77 3.55
C ASP A 207 4.38 -8.07 3.53
N LEU A 208 3.25 -8.13 4.22
CA LEU A 208 2.42 -9.34 4.26
C LEU A 208 1.93 -9.73 2.86
N GLU A 209 1.49 -8.77 2.05
CA GLU A 209 1.07 -9.06 0.66
C GLU A 209 2.24 -9.54 -0.20
N TYR A 210 3.42 -8.95 -0.04
CA TYR A 210 4.63 -9.39 -0.72
C TYR A 210 5.05 -10.81 -0.27
N LEU A 211 5.02 -11.09 1.04
CA LEU A 211 5.38 -12.41 1.59
C LEU A 211 4.40 -13.52 1.16
N LYS A 212 3.10 -13.21 1.08
CA LYS A 212 2.11 -14.12 0.49
C LYS A 212 2.43 -14.44 -0.97
N TYR A 213 2.70 -13.41 -1.76
CA TYR A 213 3.11 -13.58 -3.16
C TYR A 213 4.37 -14.45 -3.29
N CYS A 214 5.38 -14.24 -2.42
CA CYS A 214 6.59 -15.06 -2.41
C CYS A 214 6.32 -16.52 -2.04
N ALA A 215 5.47 -16.76 -1.04
CA ALA A 215 5.08 -18.12 -0.62
C ALA A 215 4.35 -18.85 -1.76
N GLU A 216 3.34 -18.21 -2.36
CA GLU A 216 2.60 -18.73 -3.51
C GLU A 216 3.52 -19.02 -4.71
N SER A 217 4.44 -18.11 -5.02
CA SER A 217 5.40 -18.28 -6.13
C SER A 217 6.37 -19.45 -5.91
N ALA A 218 6.62 -19.80 -4.65
CA ALA A 218 7.47 -20.92 -4.25
C ALA A 218 6.68 -22.24 -4.02
N ASP A 219 5.36 -22.22 -4.20
CA ASP A 219 4.46 -23.34 -3.92
C ASP A 219 4.52 -23.80 -2.45
N TYR A 220 4.57 -22.82 -1.52
CA TYR A 220 4.58 -23.05 -0.09
C TYR A 220 3.34 -22.45 0.59
N ASP A 221 2.88 -23.09 1.67
CA ASP A 221 1.96 -22.45 2.61
C ASP A 221 2.65 -21.29 3.33
N LEU A 222 1.89 -20.22 3.64
CA LEU A 222 2.43 -19.01 4.22
C LEU A 222 3.15 -19.25 5.55
N ASP A 223 2.59 -20.08 6.44
CA ASP A 223 3.16 -20.41 7.74
C ASP A 223 4.52 -21.12 7.60
N PHE A 224 4.62 -22.07 6.66
CA PHE A 224 5.88 -22.74 6.35
C PHE A 224 6.91 -21.74 5.80
N PHE A 225 6.53 -20.89 4.86
CA PHE A 225 7.41 -19.87 4.29
C PHE A 225 7.90 -18.88 5.36
N LEU A 226 6.99 -18.37 6.19
CA LEU A 226 7.33 -17.45 7.29
C LEU A 226 8.27 -18.13 8.31
N GLY A 227 8.09 -19.42 8.57
CA GLY A 227 9.00 -20.20 9.41
C GLY A 227 10.46 -20.22 8.92
N GLN A 228 10.70 -19.99 7.61
CA GLN A 228 12.06 -19.94 7.04
C GLN A 228 12.71 -18.55 7.12
N ILE A 229 11.91 -17.47 7.14
CA ILE A 229 12.42 -16.11 7.02
C ILE A 229 12.34 -15.31 8.32
N LEU A 230 11.42 -15.64 9.22
CA LEU A 230 11.34 -14.98 10.52
C LEU A 230 12.53 -15.36 11.40
N VAL A 231 13.06 -14.39 12.10
CA VAL A 231 14.26 -14.56 12.94
C VAL A 231 13.96 -14.33 14.42
N LYS A 232 14.89 -14.75 15.28
CA LYS A 232 14.90 -14.52 16.73
C LYS A 232 16.27 -14.03 17.17
N GLY A 233 16.31 -13.30 18.30
CA GLY A 233 17.56 -12.77 18.84
C GLY A 233 18.17 -11.68 17.98
N THR A 234 19.40 -11.30 18.25
CA THR A 234 20.11 -10.23 17.53
C THR A 234 20.56 -10.71 16.16
N VAL A 235 20.25 -9.93 15.12
CA VAL A 235 20.70 -10.14 13.74
C VAL A 235 21.53 -8.93 13.32
N SER A 236 22.74 -9.16 12.80
CA SER A 236 23.60 -8.14 12.21
C SER A 236 23.94 -8.55 10.77
N LYS A 237 23.66 -7.70 9.80
CA LYS A 237 23.81 -7.99 8.38
C LYS A 237 24.31 -6.77 7.63
N ASP A 238 25.05 -7.00 6.54
CA ASP A 238 25.24 -6.00 5.50
C ASP A 238 23.87 -5.71 4.83
N ALA A 239 23.58 -4.44 4.62
CA ALA A 239 22.32 -4.04 3.98
C ALA A 239 22.19 -4.62 2.57
N ARG A 240 23.31 -4.87 1.85
CA ARG A 240 23.31 -5.54 0.54
C ARG A 240 22.79 -6.96 0.58
N ASP A 241 23.05 -7.69 1.67
CA ASP A 241 22.53 -9.05 1.86
C ASP A 241 21.02 -9.02 2.13
N ILE A 242 20.51 -7.94 2.74
CA ILE A 242 19.09 -7.75 3.02
C ILE A 242 18.34 -7.35 1.74
N THR A 243 18.85 -6.38 0.99
CA THR A 243 18.26 -5.86 -0.25
C THR A 243 18.56 -6.72 -1.47
N GLN A 244 19.49 -7.69 -1.33
CA GLN A 244 20.01 -8.51 -2.43
C GLN A 244 20.65 -7.68 -3.55
N GLY A 245 21.32 -6.57 -3.20
CA GLY A 245 22.00 -5.70 -4.14
C GLY A 245 22.65 -4.50 -3.48
N ASN A 246 23.45 -3.77 -4.24
CA ASN A 246 24.08 -2.55 -3.78
C ASN A 246 23.03 -1.47 -3.46
N LEU A 247 23.25 -0.73 -2.37
CA LEU A 247 22.49 0.47 -2.10
C LEU A 247 22.86 1.56 -3.13
N THR A 248 21.95 2.50 -3.31
CA THR A 248 22.18 3.67 -4.18
C THR A 248 22.91 4.75 -3.36
N PRO A 249 23.97 5.37 -3.88
CA PRO A 249 24.66 6.48 -3.23
C PRO A 249 23.72 7.68 -2.94
N ASN A 250 24.08 8.47 -1.96
CA ASN A 250 23.37 9.71 -1.56
C ASN A 250 21.85 9.53 -1.43
N THR A 251 21.44 8.39 -0.87
CA THR A 251 20.03 7.99 -0.81
C THR A 251 19.66 7.72 0.64
N VAL A 252 18.49 8.23 1.02
CA VAL A 252 17.89 7.98 2.33
C VAL A 252 17.28 6.59 2.34
N TYR A 253 17.65 5.79 3.34
CA TYR A 253 17.14 4.46 3.60
C TYR A 253 16.53 4.37 5.01
N TYR A 254 15.59 3.46 5.15
CA TYR A 254 15.01 3.04 6.43
C TYR A 254 15.32 1.57 6.66
N ALA A 255 16.05 1.29 7.74
CA ALA A 255 16.12 -0.04 8.31
C ALA A 255 14.97 -0.21 9.27
N TYR A 256 14.14 -1.24 9.10
CA TYR A 256 12.97 -1.47 9.95
C TYR A 256 12.82 -2.92 10.36
N CYS A 257 12.15 -3.12 11.50
CA CYS A 257 11.73 -4.44 11.95
C CYS A 257 10.44 -4.33 12.78
N TYR A 258 9.74 -5.45 12.89
CA TYR A 258 8.58 -5.58 13.77
C TYR A 258 8.32 -7.06 14.09
N GLY A 259 7.74 -7.31 15.26
CA GLY A 259 7.33 -8.66 15.66
C GLY A 259 6.27 -9.20 14.69
N MET A 260 6.45 -10.44 14.23
CA MET A 260 5.52 -11.16 13.38
C MET A 260 5.45 -12.62 13.84
N ASN A 261 4.25 -13.22 13.86
CA ASN A 261 4.04 -14.63 14.14
C ASN A 261 3.98 -15.47 12.84
N ALA A 262 3.91 -16.80 12.99
CA ALA A 262 3.85 -17.71 11.86
C ALA A 262 2.57 -17.60 11.01
N ASP A 263 1.50 -16.99 11.54
CA ASP A 263 0.26 -16.75 10.78
C ASP A 263 0.34 -15.45 9.96
N GLY A 264 1.47 -14.73 9.97
CA GLY A 264 1.65 -13.45 9.30
C GLY A 264 1.06 -12.24 10.05
N ASN A 265 0.59 -12.42 11.29
CA ASN A 265 0.07 -11.30 12.08
C ASN A 265 1.22 -10.54 12.72
N SER A 266 1.20 -9.22 12.59
CA SER A 266 2.11 -8.34 13.33
C SER A 266 1.83 -8.43 14.83
N THR A 267 2.87 -8.55 15.63
CA THR A 267 2.80 -8.62 17.11
C THR A 267 3.28 -7.36 17.79
N THR A 268 3.93 -6.46 17.05
CA THR A 268 4.37 -5.13 17.51
C THR A 268 4.14 -4.08 16.45
N ASP A 269 4.32 -2.81 16.78
CA ASP A 269 4.50 -1.74 15.81
C ASP A 269 5.81 -1.91 15.04
N VAL A 270 5.98 -1.12 13.98
CA VAL A 270 7.23 -1.00 13.22
C VAL A 270 8.21 -0.12 13.99
N TYR A 271 9.43 -0.61 14.14
CA TYR A 271 10.59 0.15 14.62
C TYR A 271 11.46 0.48 13.41
N GLU A 272 11.87 1.73 13.30
CA GLU A 272 12.62 2.23 12.15
C GLU A 272 13.84 3.04 12.58
N THR A 273 14.90 2.95 11.80
CA THR A 273 16.07 3.83 11.89
C THR A 273 16.42 4.31 10.49
N GLN A 274 16.46 5.61 10.32
CA GLN A 274 16.86 6.25 9.07
C GLN A 274 18.38 6.37 8.99
N PHE A 275 18.93 6.16 7.79
CA PHE A 275 20.32 6.47 7.48
C PHE A 275 20.43 6.96 6.03
N THR A 276 21.51 7.65 5.71
CA THR A 276 21.79 8.10 4.33
C THR A 276 23.11 7.52 3.91
N THR A 277 23.16 6.87 2.75
CA THR A 277 24.39 6.39 2.14
C THR A 277 25.30 7.55 1.75
N ASP A 278 26.60 7.33 1.79
CA ASP A 278 27.58 8.32 1.35
C ASP A 278 27.37 8.65 -0.16
N ASP A 279 27.77 9.85 -0.54
CA ASP A 279 27.74 10.28 -1.93
C ASP A 279 28.92 9.67 -2.72
N VAL A 280 28.81 9.68 -4.04
CA VAL A 280 29.94 9.35 -4.92
C VAL A 280 31.00 10.43 -4.80
N THR A 281 32.27 10.02 -4.90
CA THR A 281 33.37 10.98 -5.00
C THR A 281 33.44 11.47 -6.45
N PRO A 282 33.26 12.77 -6.71
CA PRO A 282 33.42 13.30 -8.07
C PRO A 282 34.80 13.01 -8.62
N SER A 283 34.87 12.64 -9.91
CA SER A 283 36.11 12.47 -10.65
C SER A 283 36.39 13.70 -11.54
N ASP A 284 37.62 14.08 -11.65
CA ASP A 284 38.10 15.11 -12.59
C ASP A 284 38.43 14.54 -13.99
N ASN A 285 38.08 13.27 -14.25
CA ASN A 285 38.31 12.63 -15.54
C ASN A 285 37.51 13.34 -16.65
N VAL A 286 38.21 13.94 -17.59
CA VAL A 286 37.60 14.55 -18.76
C VAL A 286 37.51 13.48 -19.86
N LEU A 287 36.30 13.13 -20.20
CA LEU A 287 35.96 12.14 -21.20
C LEU A 287 35.62 12.84 -22.53
N SER A 288 36.05 12.28 -23.67
CA SER A 288 35.63 12.72 -25.00
C SER A 288 35.31 11.48 -25.83
N CYS A 289 34.05 11.43 -26.33
CA CYS A 289 33.53 10.27 -27.06
C CYS A 289 33.17 10.65 -28.50
N GLU A 290 33.59 9.83 -29.46
CA GLU A 290 33.21 9.95 -30.88
C GLU A 290 32.75 8.59 -31.44
N VAL A 291 31.77 8.62 -32.34
CA VAL A 291 31.36 7.46 -33.14
C VAL A 291 32.22 7.43 -34.42
N LEU A 292 33.00 6.39 -34.55
CA LEU A 292 33.93 6.23 -35.70
C LEU A 292 33.20 5.68 -36.93
N LYS A 293 32.29 4.72 -36.71
CA LYS A 293 31.53 4.04 -37.76
C LYS A 293 30.24 3.45 -37.24
N THR A 294 29.18 3.44 -38.04
CA THR A 294 27.90 2.81 -37.71
C THR A 294 27.67 1.57 -38.56
N TYR A 295 26.95 0.60 -37.98
CA TYR A 295 26.54 -0.67 -38.58
C TYR A 295 25.02 -0.87 -38.37
N SER A 296 24.45 -1.92 -38.94
CA SER A 296 23.05 -2.29 -38.67
C SER A 296 22.80 -2.76 -37.24
N ASP A 297 23.84 -3.25 -36.56
CA ASP A 297 23.85 -3.85 -35.24
C ASP A 297 24.67 -3.06 -34.19
N GLY A 298 25.07 -1.82 -34.47
CA GLY A 298 25.84 -1.02 -33.52
C GLY A 298 26.72 0.05 -34.13
N CYS A 299 27.79 0.43 -33.40
CA CYS A 299 28.77 1.39 -33.84
C CYS A 299 30.15 1.09 -33.24
N ASP A 300 31.21 1.48 -33.98
CA ASP A 300 32.53 1.63 -33.40
C ASP A 300 32.64 2.97 -32.70
N VAL A 301 33.12 2.94 -31.47
CA VAL A 301 33.26 4.11 -30.60
C VAL A 301 34.68 4.25 -30.10
N LYS A 302 35.12 5.49 -29.99
CA LYS A 302 36.41 5.83 -29.35
C LYS A 302 36.13 6.82 -28.21
N VAL A 303 36.69 6.51 -27.04
CA VAL A 303 36.70 7.42 -25.90
C VAL A 303 38.14 7.74 -25.51
N THR A 304 38.42 9.02 -25.35
CA THR A 304 39.66 9.53 -24.79
C THR A 304 39.38 10.00 -23.36
N ALA A 305 40.18 9.52 -22.42
CA ALA A 305 40.11 9.86 -21.02
C ALA A 305 41.34 10.62 -20.56
N SER A 306 41.20 11.65 -19.73
CA SER A 306 42.30 12.45 -19.22
C SER A 306 43.10 11.78 -18.10
N ASN A 307 42.48 10.80 -17.42
CA ASN A 307 43.10 10.00 -16.36
C ASN A 307 42.60 8.54 -16.39
N ASN A 308 42.91 7.74 -15.36
CA ASN A 308 42.55 6.33 -15.28
C ASN A 308 41.37 6.07 -14.33
N ASP A 309 40.60 7.08 -13.95
CA ASP A 309 39.40 6.85 -13.16
C ASP A 309 38.37 6.07 -13.99
N PRO A 310 37.63 5.14 -13.38
CA PRO A 310 36.71 4.29 -14.10
C PRO A 310 35.55 5.08 -14.71
N TYR A 311 35.14 4.68 -15.89
CA TYR A 311 33.99 5.23 -16.58
C TYR A 311 33.22 4.15 -17.34
N ILE A 312 31.99 4.44 -17.73
CA ILE A 312 31.16 3.51 -18.49
C ILE A 312 30.79 4.09 -19.85
N VAL A 313 30.67 3.20 -20.83
CA VAL A 313 30.20 3.52 -22.19
C VAL A 313 28.97 2.63 -22.44
N GLU A 314 27.80 3.20 -22.48
CA GLU A 314 26.56 2.48 -22.63
C GLU A 314 25.78 2.97 -23.85
N ALA A 315 25.16 2.05 -24.61
CA ALA A 315 24.32 2.38 -25.74
C ALA A 315 22.85 2.14 -25.41
N GLN A 316 22.01 3.17 -25.55
CA GLN A 316 20.60 3.08 -25.27
C GLN A 316 19.77 3.58 -26.45
N PRO A 317 18.56 3.00 -26.71
CA PRO A 317 17.63 3.61 -27.65
C PRO A 317 17.35 5.07 -27.25
N LYS A 318 17.40 5.98 -28.20
CA LYS A 318 17.18 7.41 -27.93
C LYS A 318 15.84 7.65 -27.20
N ALA A 319 14.78 6.94 -27.56
CA ALA A 319 13.48 7.06 -26.93
C ALA A 319 13.50 6.64 -25.44
N ALA A 320 14.33 5.65 -25.07
CA ALA A 320 14.50 5.25 -23.67
C ALA A 320 15.24 6.35 -22.90
N TRP A 321 16.34 6.86 -23.46
CA TRP A 321 17.08 7.98 -22.86
C TRP A 321 16.17 9.20 -22.63
N ASP A 322 15.42 9.64 -23.65
CA ASP A 322 14.53 10.80 -23.57
C ASP A 322 13.48 10.63 -22.47
N LYS A 323 12.97 9.41 -22.28
CA LYS A 323 12.01 9.08 -21.21
C LYS A 323 12.66 9.19 -19.83
N PHE A 324 13.85 8.61 -19.61
CA PHE A 324 14.56 8.71 -18.34
C PHE A 324 14.94 10.15 -18.01
N LEU A 325 15.41 10.89 -19.01
CA LEU A 325 15.76 12.30 -18.86
C LEU A 325 14.55 13.13 -18.41
N SER A 326 13.41 12.94 -19.05
CA SER A 326 12.16 13.62 -18.68
C SER A 326 11.69 13.25 -17.26
N ASN A 327 11.75 11.98 -16.90
CA ASN A 327 11.35 11.50 -15.56
C ASN A 327 12.25 12.05 -14.44
N ASN A 328 13.49 12.37 -14.76
CA ASN A 328 14.48 12.92 -13.83
C ASN A 328 14.60 14.46 -13.93
N GLY A 329 13.58 15.16 -14.40
CA GLY A 329 13.57 16.62 -14.44
C GLY A 329 14.59 17.23 -15.39
N ASN A 330 15.01 16.51 -16.44
CA ASN A 330 16.07 16.84 -17.41
C ASN A 330 17.48 16.91 -16.79
N ASP A 331 17.70 16.24 -15.68
CA ASP A 331 19.01 16.03 -15.06
C ASP A 331 19.70 14.82 -15.71
N ALA A 332 20.73 15.05 -16.51
CA ALA A 332 21.42 14.01 -17.25
C ALA A 332 22.20 13.04 -16.31
N VAL A 333 22.71 13.53 -15.19
CA VAL A 333 23.45 12.72 -14.21
C VAL A 333 22.49 11.71 -13.53
N LYS A 334 21.33 12.20 -13.09
CA LYS A 334 20.29 11.32 -12.50
C LYS A 334 19.76 10.32 -13.52
N ALA A 335 19.47 10.78 -14.74
CA ALA A 335 18.96 9.91 -15.79
C ALA A 335 19.96 8.80 -16.17
N ALA A 336 21.25 9.15 -16.31
CA ALA A 336 22.32 8.18 -16.57
C ALA A 336 22.47 7.19 -15.40
N GLY A 337 22.49 7.67 -14.16
CA GLY A 337 22.58 6.82 -12.97
C GLY A 337 21.43 5.81 -12.91
N GLU A 338 20.20 6.23 -13.17
CA GLU A 338 19.02 5.35 -13.17
C GLU A 338 19.06 4.33 -14.31
N ILE A 339 19.40 4.75 -15.54
CA ILE A 339 19.56 3.84 -16.68
C ILE A 339 20.60 2.78 -16.38
N LEU A 340 21.78 3.17 -15.92
CA LEU A 340 22.89 2.24 -15.63
C LEU A 340 22.51 1.26 -14.52
N ARG A 341 21.83 1.74 -13.48
CA ARG A 341 21.33 0.88 -12.41
C ARG A 341 20.33 -0.17 -12.93
N VAL A 342 19.40 0.22 -13.80
CA VAL A 342 18.41 -0.70 -14.39
C VAL A 342 19.06 -1.66 -15.38
N SER A 343 19.88 -1.16 -16.33
CA SER A 343 20.51 -1.96 -17.38
C SER A 343 21.43 -3.05 -16.81
N TYR A 344 22.09 -2.77 -15.71
CA TYR A 344 23.06 -3.69 -15.09
C TYR A 344 22.58 -4.28 -13.77
N SER A 345 21.32 -4.12 -13.42
CA SER A 345 20.71 -4.66 -12.18
C SER A 345 21.52 -4.28 -10.91
N GLY A 346 22.07 -3.07 -10.87
CA GLY A 346 22.89 -2.57 -9.76
C GLY A 346 24.36 -2.98 -9.80
N TYR A 347 24.82 -3.68 -10.84
CA TYR A 347 26.20 -4.16 -10.98
C TYR A 347 27.00 -3.43 -12.09
N ALA A 348 26.68 -2.17 -12.37
CA ALA A 348 27.31 -1.39 -13.44
C ALA A 348 28.82 -1.23 -13.27
N ASP A 349 29.33 -1.25 -12.04
CA ASP A 349 30.79 -1.20 -11.75
C ASP A 349 31.57 -2.31 -12.44
N ASN A 350 30.97 -3.47 -12.70
CA ASN A 350 31.61 -4.58 -13.39
C ASN A 350 31.83 -4.34 -14.89
N TYR A 351 31.25 -3.27 -15.43
CA TYR A 351 31.29 -2.94 -16.87
C TYR A 351 32.01 -1.63 -17.14
N THR A 352 32.71 -1.10 -16.15
CA THR A 352 33.54 0.10 -16.30
C THR A 352 34.82 -0.21 -17.03
N VAL A 353 35.36 0.80 -17.67
CA VAL A 353 36.67 0.81 -18.35
C VAL A 353 37.52 1.95 -17.80
N THR A 354 38.85 1.90 -18.02
CA THR A 354 39.78 2.93 -17.58
C THR A 354 40.72 3.35 -18.74
N GLY A 355 41.22 4.59 -18.72
CA GLY A 355 42.06 5.12 -19.77
C GLY A 355 41.32 5.24 -21.11
N ASN A 356 42.07 5.26 -22.23
CA ASN A 356 41.46 5.35 -23.56
C ASN A 356 40.80 4.02 -23.95
N TYR A 357 39.62 4.12 -24.57
CA TYR A 357 38.86 2.97 -25.05
C TYR A 357 38.54 3.11 -26.54
N GLU A 358 38.66 2.02 -27.27
CA GLU A 358 38.20 1.90 -28.66
C GLU A 358 37.58 0.50 -28.83
N GLY A 359 36.34 0.44 -29.33
CA GLY A 359 35.64 -0.83 -29.48
C GLY A 359 34.28 -0.69 -30.11
N LYS A 360 33.64 -1.83 -30.41
CA LYS A 360 32.29 -1.89 -30.92
C LYS A 360 31.27 -1.90 -29.76
N LYS A 361 30.23 -1.08 -29.89
CA LYS A 361 29.02 -1.16 -29.05
C LYS A 361 27.90 -1.77 -29.90
N GLU A 362 27.47 -2.96 -29.49
CA GLU A 362 26.38 -3.69 -30.14
C GLU A 362 25.04 -3.27 -29.60
N VAL A 363 24.05 -3.21 -30.47
CA VAL A 363 22.64 -2.90 -30.13
C VAL A 363 21.68 -3.81 -30.90
N GLY A 364 20.45 -3.93 -30.44
CA GLY A 364 19.52 -4.96 -30.90
C GLY A 364 18.66 -4.61 -32.12
N SER A 365 18.72 -3.36 -32.67
CA SER A 365 17.81 -2.96 -33.75
C SER A 365 18.51 -2.16 -34.83
N SER A 366 18.23 -2.53 -36.08
CA SER A 366 18.67 -1.78 -37.27
C SER A 366 17.77 -0.55 -37.51
N ASN A 367 18.27 0.39 -38.33
CA ASN A 367 17.58 1.64 -38.71
C ASN A 367 16.96 2.43 -37.53
N THR A 368 17.58 2.35 -36.32
CA THR A 368 17.06 2.89 -35.08
C THR A 368 17.99 3.95 -34.52
N GLU A 369 17.42 5.00 -33.91
CA GLU A 369 18.17 6.06 -33.22
C GLU A 369 18.59 5.60 -31.83
N TYR A 370 19.85 5.75 -31.52
CA TYR A 370 20.51 5.44 -30.26
C TYR A 370 21.30 6.64 -29.74
N VAL A 371 21.61 6.58 -28.46
CA VAL A 371 22.62 7.45 -27.84
C VAL A 371 23.68 6.60 -27.14
N LEU A 372 24.94 7.04 -27.22
CA LEU A 372 25.97 6.59 -26.29
C LEU A 372 25.94 7.49 -25.06
N ILE A 373 25.85 6.89 -23.89
CA ILE A 373 25.97 7.52 -22.58
C ILE A 373 27.37 7.22 -22.08
N VAL A 374 28.19 8.27 -21.89
CA VAL A 374 29.57 8.14 -21.43
C VAL A 374 29.75 9.03 -20.20
N CYS A 375 30.10 8.44 -19.09
CA CYS A 375 30.33 9.16 -17.83
C CYS A 375 31.27 8.38 -16.91
N GLY A 376 32.00 9.08 -16.08
CA GLY A 376 32.70 8.47 -14.95
C GLY A 376 31.72 7.71 -14.07
N TYR A 377 32.12 6.53 -13.62
CA TYR A 377 31.23 5.67 -12.82
C TYR A 377 32.03 4.89 -11.78
N ASP A 378 31.65 5.07 -10.52
CA ASP A 378 32.14 4.32 -9.36
C ASP A 378 30.97 4.19 -8.35
N SER A 379 30.19 3.14 -8.55
CA SER A 379 28.93 2.88 -7.82
C SER A 379 27.84 3.96 -8.01
N GLY A 380 28.12 4.90 -8.90
CA GLY A 380 27.26 6.02 -9.31
C GLY A 380 28.02 6.90 -10.27
N VAL A 381 27.33 7.87 -10.87
CA VAL A 381 27.92 8.78 -11.85
C VAL A 381 28.85 9.77 -11.16
N THR A 382 30.12 9.84 -11.58
CA THR A 382 31.17 10.65 -10.94
C THR A 382 31.63 11.86 -11.76
N THR A 383 31.19 11.96 -13.02
CA THR A 383 31.50 13.10 -13.91
C THR A 383 30.25 13.64 -14.58
N ASP A 384 30.38 14.72 -15.35
CA ASP A 384 29.36 15.10 -16.32
C ASP A 384 29.08 13.97 -17.30
N VAL A 385 27.85 13.91 -17.83
CA VAL A 385 27.41 12.88 -18.77
C VAL A 385 27.53 13.40 -20.20
N GLN A 386 28.25 12.67 -21.03
CA GLN A 386 28.25 12.91 -22.47
C GLN A 386 27.18 12.02 -23.12
N VAL A 387 26.35 12.62 -23.98
CA VAL A 387 25.32 11.94 -24.75
C VAL A 387 25.63 12.12 -26.23
N VAL A 388 26.10 11.05 -26.89
CA VAL A 388 26.49 11.09 -28.29
C VAL A 388 25.49 10.32 -29.15
N PRO A 389 24.70 11.00 -30.00
CA PRO A 389 23.70 10.32 -30.83
C PRO A 389 24.33 9.58 -32.00
N PHE A 390 23.76 8.45 -32.38
CA PHE A 390 24.03 7.73 -33.59
C PHE A 390 22.79 7.01 -34.11
N LYS A 391 22.84 6.61 -35.37
CA LYS A 391 21.76 5.82 -35.98
C LYS A 391 22.35 4.57 -36.62
N THR A 392 21.76 3.39 -36.30
CA THR A 392 22.16 2.14 -36.97
C THR A 392 21.71 2.13 -38.43
N LEU A 393 22.47 1.46 -39.27
CA LEU A 393 22.15 1.30 -40.70
C LEU A 393 20.91 0.38 -40.85
N ALA A 394 20.22 0.49 -41.99
CA ALA A 394 19.26 -0.50 -42.41
C ALA A 394 19.99 -1.82 -42.77
N GLU A 395 19.30 -2.95 -42.62
CA GLU A 395 19.79 -4.25 -43.07
C GLU A 395 19.94 -4.30 -44.58
#